data_ada5ed15108fbea9760cca53d061ce05
#
_entry.id   ada5ed15108fbea9760cca53d061ce05
#
_cell.length_a   1.000
_cell.length_b   1.000
_cell.length_c   1.000
_cell.angle_alpha   90.00
_cell.angle_beta   90.00
_cell.angle_gamma   90.00
#
_symmetry.space_group_name_H-M   'P 1'
#
loop_
_entity.id
_entity.type
_entity.pdbx_description
1 polymer ?
#
loop_
_entity_poly.entity_id
_entity_poly.type
_entity_poly.pdbx_seq_one_letter_code
_entity_poly.pdbx_strand_id
1 'polypeptide(L)'
;MPQAVSKYIETNNLSAVDMVKRNIISLYEEDFRKIDESGKAAAMFDAIPAQLSKNTSRYKISSVFPGEKQDRVVDVVKMMEESKVINASYHCDDPNVGLALTKDPEYYKMYAGDTGLFVTLAFKSKEFTDNIIYQKLLSDKLEANLGYIYENVVAQMLRATGKDLYYHTIKKPDGKGYYEIDFLIADGSKVSPIEVKSSGYKAHTSIDKFSDKFSSRIQRKYLVYTKDLQKDGDTLCLPVYLTPFL
;
A
#
# COMPACT_ATOMS: atom_id res chain seq x y z
N MET A 1 -10.50 10.30 8.01
CA MET A 1 -10.56 11.80 7.97
C MET A 1 -11.93 12.28 8.44
N PRO A 2 -12.08 12.81 9.65
CA PRO A 2 -13.38 13.24 10.19
C PRO A 2 -14.05 14.31 9.32
N GLN A 3 -13.29 15.32 8.86
CA GLN A 3 -13.83 16.44 8.05
C GLN A 3 -14.46 15.96 6.73
N ALA A 4 -13.86 14.97 6.06
CA ALA A 4 -14.40 14.40 4.83
C ALA A 4 -15.70 13.62 5.08
N VAL A 5 -15.75 12.87 6.19
CA VAL A 5 -16.96 12.14 6.62
C VAL A 5 -18.08 13.11 6.97
N SER A 6 -17.79 14.13 7.79
CA SER A 6 -18.78 15.18 8.12
C SER A 6 -19.32 15.85 6.87
N LYS A 7 -18.43 16.19 5.91
CA LYS A 7 -18.84 16.83 4.66
C LYS A 7 -19.75 15.94 3.82
N TYR A 8 -19.50 14.63 3.81
CA TYR A 8 -20.39 13.69 3.12
C TYR A 8 -21.77 13.61 3.77
N ILE A 9 -21.81 13.50 5.12
CA ILE A 9 -23.09 13.47 5.87
C ILE A 9 -23.91 14.74 5.63
N GLU A 10 -23.26 15.90 5.59
CA GLU A 10 -23.92 17.19 5.38
C GLU A 10 -24.48 17.35 3.95
N THR A 11 -23.76 16.88 2.94
CA THR A 11 -24.01 17.25 1.54
C THR A 11 -24.43 16.11 0.64
N ASN A 12 -24.18 14.86 1.05
CA ASN A 12 -24.30 13.65 0.23
C ASN A 12 -23.63 13.82 -1.16
N ASN A 13 -22.54 14.59 -1.21
CA ASN A 13 -21.85 14.99 -2.44
C ASN A 13 -20.36 14.64 -2.36
N LEU A 14 -19.95 13.65 -3.16
CA LEU A 14 -18.55 13.17 -3.19
C LEU A 14 -17.59 14.21 -3.80
N SER A 15 -18.04 15.11 -4.67
CA SER A 15 -17.20 16.20 -5.18
C SER A 15 -16.87 17.21 -4.08
N ALA A 16 -17.83 17.52 -3.18
CA ALA A 16 -17.57 18.36 -2.01
C ALA A 16 -16.59 17.69 -1.03
N VAL A 17 -16.69 16.37 -0.87
CA VAL A 17 -15.73 15.58 -0.09
C VAL A 17 -14.33 15.62 -0.71
N ASP A 18 -14.22 15.53 -2.04
CA ASP A 18 -12.94 15.61 -2.73
C ASP A 18 -12.26 16.97 -2.51
N MET A 19 -13.01 18.07 -2.54
CA MET A 19 -12.47 19.40 -2.19
C MET A 19 -11.87 19.44 -0.80
N VAL A 20 -12.54 18.87 0.21
CA VAL A 20 -12.00 18.76 1.58
C VAL A 20 -10.70 17.98 1.61
N LYS A 21 -10.62 16.85 0.88
CA LYS A 21 -9.41 16.04 0.80
C LYS A 21 -8.26 16.76 0.08
N ARG A 22 -8.54 17.51 -0.98
CA ARG A 22 -7.54 18.36 -1.66
C ARG A 22 -6.96 19.43 -0.73
N ASN A 23 -7.81 20.07 0.08
CA ASN A 23 -7.35 21.02 1.08
C ASN A 23 -6.43 20.35 2.13
N ILE A 24 -6.77 19.14 2.59
CA ILE A 24 -5.93 18.37 3.51
C ILE A 24 -4.58 18.04 2.86
N ILE A 25 -4.56 17.63 1.60
CA ILE A 25 -3.31 17.35 0.86
C ILE A 25 -2.46 18.61 0.76
N SER A 26 -3.06 19.76 0.43
CA SER A 26 -2.33 21.05 0.36
C SER A 26 -1.70 21.43 1.71
N LEU A 27 -2.41 21.20 2.82
CA LEU A 27 -1.86 21.42 4.17
C LEU A 27 -0.70 20.48 4.47
N TYR A 28 -0.77 19.20 4.07
CA TYR A 28 0.35 18.28 4.21
C TYR A 28 1.57 18.71 3.40
N GLU A 29 1.37 19.16 2.16
CA GLU A 29 2.45 19.69 1.32
C GLU A 29 3.11 20.93 1.93
N GLU A 30 2.32 21.84 2.53
CA GLU A 30 2.83 23.01 3.25
C GLU A 30 3.64 22.61 4.49
N ASP A 31 3.15 21.64 5.26
CA ASP A 31 3.85 21.17 6.45
C ASP A 31 5.14 20.43 6.07
N PHE A 32 5.12 19.63 5.00
CA PHE A 32 6.35 19.02 4.48
C PHE A 32 7.41 20.05 4.09
N ARG A 33 7.02 21.16 3.42
CA ARG A 33 7.96 22.23 3.06
C ARG A 33 8.56 22.96 4.26
N LYS A 34 7.83 23.02 5.39
CA LYS A 34 8.35 23.61 6.64
C LYS A 34 9.39 22.68 7.30
N ILE A 35 9.21 21.37 7.22
CA ILE A 35 10.06 20.37 7.86
C ILE A 35 11.24 19.97 6.95
N ASP A 36 10.98 19.87 5.65
CA ASP A 36 11.95 19.52 4.61
C ASP A 36 12.03 20.63 3.55
N GLU A 37 12.94 21.57 3.76
CA GLU A 37 13.19 22.71 2.85
C GLU A 37 13.62 22.26 1.44
N SER A 38 14.12 21.02 1.29
CA SER A 38 14.49 20.46 -0.02
C SER A 38 13.28 20.15 -0.90
N GLY A 39 12.07 20.08 -0.33
CA GLY A 39 10.83 19.74 -1.00
C GLY A 39 10.72 18.27 -1.40
N LYS A 40 11.65 17.42 -0.98
CA LYS A 40 11.65 15.98 -1.33
C LYS A 40 10.46 15.27 -0.75
N ALA A 41 10.10 15.53 0.52
CA ALA A 41 8.98 14.91 1.18
C ALA A 41 7.66 15.13 0.42
N ALA A 42 7.36 16.38 0.03
CA ALA A 42 6.15 16.70 -0.73
C ALA A 42 6.12 16.00 -2.09
N ALA A 43 7.22 16.05 -2.85
CA ALA A 43 7.29 15.41 -4.16
C ALA A 43 7.25 13.86 -4.07
N MET A 44 7.83 13.28 -3.03
CA MET A 44 7.75 11.84 -2.77
C MET A 44 6.33 11.42 -2.41
N PHE A 45 5.61 12.19 -1.60
CA PHE A 45 4.22 11.95 -1.28
C PHE A 45 3.32 11.99 -2.52
N ASP A 46 3.46 13.02 -3.34
CA ASP A 46 2.71 13.19 -4.60
C ASP A 46 2.95 12.04 -5.59
N ALA A 47 4.14 11.46 -5.59
CA ALA A 47 4.50 10.38 -6.50
C ALA A 47 3.98 8.99 -6.09
N ILE A 48 3.42 8.82 -4.88
CA ILE A 48 2.98 7.51 -4.36
C ILE A 48 2.06 6.76 -5.35
N PRO A 49 0.96 7.36 -5.87
CA PRO A 49 0.08 6.64 -6.80
C PRO A 49 0.79 6.19 -8.08
N ALA A 50 1.63 7.05 -8.64
CA ALA A 50 2.38 6.74 -9.86
C ALA A 50 3.46 5.66 -9.65
N GLN A 51 4.02 5.55 -8.46
CA GLN A 51 4.98 4.51 -8.11
C GLN A 51 4.29 3.14 -7.95
N LEU A 52 3.18 3.11 -7.21
CA LEU A 52 2.41 1.88 -6.98
C LEU A 52 1.76 1.35 -8.26
N SER A 53 1.24 2.24 -9.12
CA SER A 53 0.62 1.84 -10.39
C SER A 53 1.58 1.16 -11.39
N LYS A 54 2.89 1.37 -11.25
CA LYS A 54 3.90 0.78 -12.13
C LYS A 54 4.23 -0.68 -11.82
N ASN A 55 3.63 -1.28 -10.80
CA ASN A 55 3.95 -2.64 -10.34
C ASN A 55 5.46 -2.88 -10.14
N THR A 56 6.16 -1.87 -9.64
CA THR A 56 7.58 -2.02 -9.29
C THR A 56 7.71 -2.59 -7.89
N SER A 57 8.67 -3.47 -7.70
CA SER A 57 8.91 -4.13 -6.39
C SER A 57 9.36 -3.17 -5.28
N ARG A 58 9.55 -1.88 -5.56
CA ARG A 58 9.92 -0.84 -4.60
C ARG A 58 9.61 0.56 -5.08
N TYR A 59 9.55 1.51 -4.16
CA TYR A 59 9.59 2.92 -4.45
C TYR A 59 10.96 3.33 -5.00
N LYS A 60 11.00 3.97 -6.16
CA LYS A 60 12.25 4.38 -6.83
C LYS A 60 12.43 5.89 -6.74
N ILE A 61 13.30 6.35 -5.86
CA ILE A 61 13.58 7.79 -5.69
C ILE A 61 14.11 8.43 -7.00
N SER A 62 14.92 7.72 -7.75
CA SER A 62 15.48 8.21 -9.02
C SER A 62 14.43 8.49 -10.10
N SER A 63 13.22 7.98 -9.98
CA SER A 63 12.11 8.32 -10.88
C SER A 63 11.37 9.59 -10.48
N VAL A 64 11.60 10.10 -9.28
CA VAL A 64 11.09 11.39 -8.78
C VAL A 64 12.18 12.45 -8.89
N PHE A 65 13.39 12.10 -8.50
CA PHE A 65 14.58 12.95 -8.55
C PHE A 65 15.69 12.25 -9.32
N PRO A 66 15.87 12.54 -10.63
CA PRO A 66 16.93 11.92 -11.44
C PRO A 66 18.31 12.13 -10.81
N GLY A 67 19.05 11.03 -10.65
CA GLY A 67 20.39 11.03 -10.03
C GLY A 67 20.41 10.96 -8.50
N GLU A 68 19.26 11.04 -7.82
CA GLU A 68 19.20 10.87 -6.37
C GLU A 68 19.31 9.39 -5.99
N LYS A 69 20.02 9.12 -4.89
CA LYS A 69 20.20 7.77 -4.35
C LYS A 69 19.20 7.50 -3.23
N GLN A 70 18.83 6.22 -3.07
CA GLN A 70 17.84 5.78 -2.10
C GLN A 70 18.29 6.05 -0.65
N ASP A 71 19.55 5.85 -0.34
CA ASP A 71 20.16 6.09 0.98
C ASP A 71 20.00 7.53 1.48
N ARG A 72 19.98 8.50 0.57
CA ARG A 72 19.87 9.95 0.90
C ARG A 72 18.48 10.40 1.33
N VAL A 73 17.46 9.56 1.19
CA VAL A 73 16.09 9.90 1.53
C VAL A 73 15.52 9.05 2.67
N VAL A 74 16.34 8.21 3.30
CA VAL A 74 15.92 7.34 4.42
C VAL A 74 15.34 8.16 5.57
N ASP A 75 15.99 9.27 5.95
CA ASP A 75 15.52 10.14 7.02
C ASP A 75 14.21 10.87 6.65
N VAL A 76 14.06 11.25 5.38
CA VAL A 76 12.82 11.85 4.88
C VAL A 76 11.65 10.85 4.97
N VAL A 77 11.87 9.60 4.55
CA VAL A 77 10.87 8.53 4.68
C VAL A 77 10.48 8.29 6.13
N LYS A 78 11.47 8.22 7.02
CA LYS A 78 11.23 8.05 8.45
C LYS A 78 10.41 9.18 9.05
N MET A 79 10.72 10.42 8.73
CA MET A 79 9.96 11.60 9.16
C MET A 79 8.50 11.53 8.67
N MET A 80 8.28 11.12 7.41
CA MET A 80 6.93 10.97 6.85
C MET A 80 6.15 9.82 7.51
N GLU A 81 6.80 8.72 7.91
CA GLU A 81 6.18 7.64 8.69
C GLU A 81 5.81 8.08 10.11
N GLU A 82 6.71 8.79 10.79
CA GLU A 82 6.48 9.30 12.15
C GLU A 82 5.29 10.27 12.18
N SER A 83 5.13 11.08 11.14
CA SER A 83 3.96 11.97 10.96
C SER A 83 2.66 11.25 10.60
N LYS A 84 2.69 9.93 10.37
CA LYS A 84 1.54 9.08 9.96
C LYS A 84 0.91 9.45 8.61
N VAL A 85 1.60 10.21 7.80
CA VAL A 85 1.12 10.60 6.46
C VAL A 85 1.32 9.49 5.45
N ILE A 86 2.34 8.65 5.70
CA ILE A 86 2.60 7.45 4.90
C ILE A 86 2.71 6.20 5.78
N ASN A 87 2.60 5.05 5.10
CA ASN A 87 2.95 3.74 5.63
C ASN A 87 4.03 3.14 4.71
N ALA A 88 5.26 2.96 5.19
CA ALA A 88 6.28 2.26 4.45
C ALA A 88 6.21 0.75 4.75
N SER A 89 6.26 -0.07 3.70
CA SER A 89 6.41 -1.52 3.78
C SER A 89 7.82 -1.86 3.33
N TYR A 90 8.63 -2.42 4.23
CA TYR A 90 10.04 -2.69 3.97
C TYR A 90 10.26 -4.09 3.43
N HIS A 91 11.19 -4.22 2.49
CA HIS A 91 11.63 -5.53 2.03
C HIS A 91 12.31 -6.29 3.18
N CYS A 92 11.96 -7.55 3.30
CA CYS A 92 12.58 -8.47 4.25
C CYS A 92 13.38 -9.50 3.46
N ASP A 93 14.70 -9.54 3.63
CA ASP A 93 15.58 -10.41 2.88
C ASP A 93 15.44 -11.87 3.28
N ASP A 94 15.25 -12.14 4.57
CA ASP A 94 15.02 -13.48 5.11
C ASP A 94 13.69 -13.53 5.86
N PRO A 95 12.59 -14.01 5.22
CA PRO A 95 11.28 -14.07 5.83
C PRO A 95 11.21 -15.12 6.93
N ASN A 96 11.35 -14.66 8.17
CA ASN A 96 11.18 -15.43 9.40
C ASN A 96 10.42 -14.58 10.42
N VAL A 97 10.13 -15.10 11.60
CA VAL A 97 9.37 -14.38 12.63
C VAL A 97 10.04 -13.06 13.07
N GLY A 98 11.33 -12.95 12.96
CA GLY A 98 12.09 -11.73 13.23
C GLY A 98 12.19 -10.80 12.01
N LEU A 99 11.10 -10.47 11.34
CA LEU A 99 11.05 -9.67 10.11
C LEU A 99 11.86 -8.37 10.18
N ALA A 100 11.84 -7.69 11.34
CA ALA A 100 12.61 -6.48 11.57
C ALA A 100 14.14 -6.66 11.50
N LEU A 101 14.65 -7.88 11.76
CA LEU A 101 16.08 -8.17 11.78
C LEU A 101 16.70 -8.19 10.36
N THR A 102 15.89 -8.46 9.35
CA THR A 102 16.33 -8.57 7.94
C THR A 102 15.66 -7.52 7.05
N LYS A 103 15.16 -6.46 7.66
CA LYS A 103 14.57 -5.30 6.99
C LYS A 103 15.66 -4.51 6.27
N ASP A 104 15.43 -4.24 4.97
CA ASP A 104 16.25 -3.33 4.18
C ASP A 104 15.65 -1.91 4.21
N PRO A 105 16.29 -0.92 4.83
CA PRO A 105 15.77 0.43 4.96
C PRO A 105 15.76 1.21 3.63
N GLU A 106 16.52 0.78 2.62
CA GLU A 106 16.56 1.40 1.30
C GLU A 106 15.62 0.72 0.30
N TYR A 107 15.02 -0.42 0.69
CA TYR A 107 14.16 -1.19 -0.18
C TYR A 107 12.74 -1.25 0.42
N TYR A 108 11.87 -0.34 0.00
CA TYR A 108 10.52 -0.20 0.55
C TYR A 108 9.49 0.13 -0.54
N LYS A 109 8.25 -0.23 -0.28
CA LYS A 109 7.05 0.34 -0.91
C LYS A 109 6.49 1.44 -0.02
N MET A 110 5.88 2.45 -0.60
CA MET A 110 5.29 3.56 0.12
C MET A 110 3.81 3.64 -0.19
N TYR A 111 2.98 3.58 0.83
CA TYR A 111 1.53 3.71 0.78
C TYR A 111 1.11 5.02 1.46
N ALA A 112 0.03 5.64 1.02
CA ALA A 112 -0.54 6.77 1.74
C ALA A 112 -1.15 6.30 3.07
N GLY A 113 -1.01 7.08 4.13
CA GLY A 113 -1.58 6.78 5.44
C GLY A 113 -3.11 6.73 5.46
N ASP A 114 -3.76 7.39 4.49
CA ASP A 114 -5.21 7.37 4.29
C ASP A 114 -5.54 7.09 2.82
N THR A 115 -6.31 6.02 2.57
CA THR A 115 -6.68 5.61 1.21
C THR A 115 -7.61 6.61 0.52
N GLY A 116 -8.41 7.37 1.28
CA GLY A 116 -9.23 8.44 0.71
C GLY A 116 -8.38 9.57 0.14
N LEU A 117 -7.26 9.93 0.81
CA LEU A 117 -6.27 10.88 0.26
C LEU A 117 -5.52 10.29 -0.93
N PHE A 118 -5.16 8.99 -0.86
CA PHE A 118 -4.53 8.29 -1.96
C PHE A 118 -5.34 8.37 -3.26
N VAL A 119 -6.66 8.15 -3.19
CA VAL A 119 -7.55 8.28 -4.35
C VAL A 119 -7.54 9.71 -4.90
N THR A 120 -7.58 10.72 -4.03
CA THR A 120 -7.51 12.12 -4.45
C THR A 120 -6.17 12.47 -5.09
N LEU A 121 -5.06 11.95 -4.57
CA LEU A 121 -3.73 12.08 -5.19
C LEU A 121 -3.66 11.42 -6.56
N ALA A 122 -4.23 10.21 -6.71
CA ALA A 122 -4.25 9.48 -7.98
C ALA A 122 -4.99 10.24 -9.10
N PHE A 123 -5.98 11.05 -8.73
CA PHE A 123 -6.78 11.89 -9.64
C PHE A 123 -6.48 13.39 -9.51
N LYS A 124 -5.32 13.77 -8.97
CA LYS A 124 -4.93 15.17 -8.69
C LYS A 124 -4.97 16.07 -9.92
N SER A 125 -4.66 15.54 -11.11
CA SER A 125 -4.66 16.29 -12.37
C SER A 125 -6.05 16.74 -12.87
N LYS A 126 -7.14 16.27 -12.26
CA LYS A 126 -8.49 16.68 -12.57
C LYS A 126 -8.93 17.78 -11.60
N GLU A 127 -9.54 18.86 -12.11
CA GLU A 127 -9.99 19.97 -11.26
C GLU A 127 -11.00 19.49 -10.21
N PHE A 128 -11.87 18.50 -10.60
CA PHE A 128 -12.80 17.84 -9.69
C PHE A 128 -12.91 16.37 -10.04
N THR A 129 -12.95 15.53 -9.02
CA THR A 129 -13.32 14.14 -9.18
C THR A 129 -14.84 14.05 -9.12
N ASP A 130 -15.49 13.85 -10.26
CA ASP A 130 -16.93 13.77 -10.35
C ASP A 130 -17.50 12.66 -9.48
N ASN A 131 -18.72 12.85 -8.98
CA ASN A 131 -19.47 11.79 -8.29
C ASN A 131 -19.50 10.47 -9.10
N ILE A 132 -19.54 10.57 -10.44
CA ILE A 132 -19.52 9.42 -11.35
C ILE A 132 -18.21 8.62 -11.23
N ILE A 133 -17.05 9.28 -11.07
CA ILE A 133 -15.76 8.59 -10.89
C ILE A 133 -15.74 7.83 -9.56
N TYR A 134 -16.21 8.46 -8.48
CA TYR A 134 -16.33 7.80 -7.19
C TYR A 134 -17.32 6.63 -7.22
N GLN A 135 -18.47 6.80 -7.88
CA GLN A 135 -19.44 5.72 -8.04
C GLN A 135 -18.86 4.54 -8.83
N LYS A 136 -18.09 4.81 -9.90
CA LYS A 136 -17.41 3.76 -10.67
C LYS A 136 -16.33 3.06 -9.84
N LEU A 137 -15.56 3.81 -9.04
CA LEU A 137 -14.57 3.26 -8.14
C LEU A 137 -15.21 2.34 -7.09
N LEU A 138 -16.27 2.81 -6.43
CA LEU A 138 -17.01 2.06 -5.41
C LEU A 138 -17.75 0.83 -5.96
N SER A 139 -18.13 0.86 -7.23
CA SER A 139 -18.84 -0.24 -7.91
C SER A 139 -17.91 -1.19 -8.69
N ASP A 140 -16.60 -1.02 -8.58
CA ASP A 140 -15.56 -1.78 -9.32
C ASP A 140 -15.74 -1.72 -10.86
N LYS A 141 -16.33 -0.63 -11.37
CA LYS A 141 -16.59 -0.39 -12.80
C LYS A 141 -15.62 0.60 -13.44
N LEU A 142 -14.60 1.05 -12.72
CA LEU A 142 -13.58 1.90 -13.30
C LEU A 142 -12.65 1.00 -14.15
N GLU A 143 -12.49 1.31 -15.43
CA GLU A 143 -11.56 0.65 -16.34
C GLU A 143 -10.11 1.06 -16.02
N ALA A 144 -9.63 0.70 -14.85
CA ALA A 144 -8.26 0.93 -14.40
C ALA A 144 -7.81 -0.27 -13.56
N ASN A 145 -6.53 -0.58 -13.60
CA ASN A 145 -5.95 -1.53 -12.66
C ASN A 145 -5.95 -0.91 -11.26
N LEU A 146 -6.92 -1.28 -10.44
CA LEU A 146 -7.12 -0.76 -9.08
C LEU A 146 -6.40 -1.59 -8.00
N GLY A 147 -5.63 -2.61 -8.38
CA GLY A 147 -4.93 -3.47 -7.43
C GLY A 147 -4.16 -2.68 -6.37
N TYR A 148 -3.44 -1.64 -6.79
CA TYR A 148 -2.67 -0.78 -5.89
C TYR A 148 -3.52 0.02 -4.88
N ILE A 149 -4.82 0.28 -5.16
CA ILE A 149 -5.73 0.90 -4.19
C ILE A 149 -6.06 -0.11 -3.08
N TYR A 150 -6.32 -1.36 -3.44
CA TYR A 150 -6.57 -2.42 -2.45
C TYR A 150 -5.32 -2.72 -1.62
N GLU A 151 -4.13 -2.71 -2.21
CA GLU A 151 -2.88 -2.79 -1.43
C GLU A 151 -2.77 -1.64 -0.42
N ASN A 152 -3.10 -0.40 -0.83
CA ASN A 152 -3.10 0.74 0.09
C ASN A 152 -4.13 0.58 1.23
N VAL A 153 -5.33 0.06 0.95
CA VAL A 153 -6.35 -0.24 1.98
C VAL A 153 -5.81 -1.26 2.97
N VAL A 154 -5.22 -2.36 2.49
CA VAL A 154 -4.65 -3.42 3.35
C VAL A 154 -3.49 -2.89 4.17
N ALA A 155 -2.58 -2.11 3.57
CA ALA A 155 -1.49 -1.45 4.30
C ALA A 155 -2.01 -0.57 5.45
N GLN A 156 -3.01 0.27 5.17
CA GLN A 156 -3.64 1.13 6.17
C GLN A 156 -4.28 0.32 7.29
N MET A 157 -5.02 -0.76 6.97
CA MET A 157 -5.70 -1.61 7.95
C MET A 157 -4.71 -2.37 8.84
N LEU A 158 -3.66 -2.96 8.27
CA LEU A 158 -2.62 -3.64 9.03
C LEU A 158 -1.88 -2.65 9.96
N ARG A 159 -1.56 -1.46 9.45
CA ARG A 159 -0.90 -0.42 10.26
C ARG A 159 -1.78 0.09 11.39
N ALA A 160 -3.09 0.21 11.17
CA ALA A 160 -4.06 0.62 12.19
C ALA A 160 -4.17 -0.38 13.35
N THR A 161 -3.83 -1.66 13.13
CA THR A 161 -3.76 -2.68 14.20
C THR A 161 -2.38 -2.76 14.88
N GLY A 162 -1.48 -1.81 14.59
CA GLY A 162 -0.15 -1.74 15.19
C GLY A 162 0.91 -2.62 14.54
N LYS A 163 0.60 -3.27 13.39
CA LYS A 163 1.58 -4.09 12.68
C LYS A 163 2.54 -3.22 11.88
N ASP A 164 3.82 -3.56 11.92
CA ASP A 164 4.79 -3.07 10.95
C ASP A 164 4.60 -3.80 9.62
N LEU A 165 4.85 -3.11 8.52
CA LEU A 165 4.63 -3.63 7.18
C LEU A 165 5.94 -4.14 6.59
N TYR A 166 5.90 -5.39 6.14
CA TYR A 166 7.00 -6.03 5.42
C TYR A 166 6.48 -6.71 4.17
N TYR A 167 7.34 -6.86 3.17
CA TYR A 167 7.07 -7.64 1.97
C TYR A 167 8.30 -8.45 1.56
N HIS A 168 8.13 -9.37 0.62
CA HIS A 168 9.24 -10.17 0.12
C HIS A 168 9.14 -10.39 -1.39
N THR A 169 10.29 -10.56 -2.05
CA THR A 169 10.35 -10.86 -3.47
C THR A 169 11.20 -12.07 -3.75
N ILE A 170 10.75 -12.94 -4.66
CA ILE A 170 11.48 -14.11 -5.13
C ILE A 170 11.76 -13.92 -6.61
N LYS A 171 13.04 -13.94 -6.99
CA LYS A 171 13.43 -13.81 -8.40
C LYS A 171 12.85 -14.95 -9.23
N LYS A 172 12.25 -14.63 -10.38
CA LYS A 172 11.74 -15.63 -11.31
C LYS A 172 12.88 -16.42 -11.96
N PRO A 173 12.66 -17.71 -12.27
CA PRO A 173 13.70 -18.57 -12.87
C PRO A 173 14.24 -18.05 -14.20
N ASP A 174 13.38 -17.38 -15.00
CA ASP A 174 13.75 -16.76 -16.29
C ASP A 174 14.55 -15.46 -16.16
N GLY A 175 14.80 -15.01 -14.92
CA GLY A 175 15.46 -13.75 -14.61
C GLY A 175 14.66 -12.49 -14.94
N LYS A 176 13.42 -12.62 -15.43
CA LYS A 176 12.56 -11.51 -15.81
C LYS A 176 11.51 -11.21 -14.75
N GLY A 177 11.89 -10.40 -13.74
CA GLY A 177 10.99 -9.96 -12.68
C GLY A 177 10.97 -10.87 -11.45
N TYR A 178 9.95 -10.67 -10.61
CA TYR A 178 9.84 -11.30 -9.30
C TYR A 178 8.43 -11.86 -9.10
N TYR A 179 8.32 -12.91 -8.27
CA TYR A 179 7.11 -13.22 -7.52
C TYR A 179 7.16 -12.36 -6.27
N GLU A 180 6.10 -11.64 -5.98
CA GLU A 180 6.04 -10.72 -4.86
C GLU A 180 4.96 -11.15 -3.88
N ILE A 181 5.28 -11.13 -2.60
CA ILE A 181 4.32 -11.23 -1.49
C ILE A 181 4.07 -9.82 -1.02
N ASP A 182 2.83 -9.34 -1.15
CA ASP A 182 2.47 -7.95 -0.89
C ASP A 182 2.70 -7.55 0.56
N PHE A 183 2.35 -8.43 1.52
CA PHE A 183 2.66 -8.23 2.93
C PHE A 183 3.07 -9.52 3.62
N LEU A 184 3.93 -9.37 4.64
CA LEU A 184 4.32 -10.41 5.58
C LEU A 184 3.97 -9.97 6.99
N ILE A 185 3.35 -10.82 7.77
CA ILE A 185 3.11 -10.61 9.19
C ILE A 185 3.75 -11.72 10.02
N ALA A 186 4.25 -11.36 11.22
CA ALA A 186 4.60 -12.35 12.23
C ALA A 186 3.30 -12.97 12.79
N ASP A 187 3.24 -14.30 12.85
CA ASP A 187 2.07 -15.07 13.30
C ASP A 187 2.55 -16.20 14.22
N GLY A 188 2.51 -15.96 15.51
CA GLY A 188 3.09 -16.87 16.51
C GLY A 188 4.62 -17.00 16.36
N SER A 189 5.09 -18.21 16.14
CA SER A 189 6.53 -18.52 15.94
C SER A 189 6.94 -18.54 14.46
N LYS A 190 6.05 -18.16 13.56
CA LYS A 190 6.24 -18.22 12.10
C LYS A 190 5.77 -16.93 11.44
N VAL A 191 5.74 -16.92 10.11
CA VAL A 191 5.22 -15.80 9.31
C VAL A 191 3.99 -16.23 8.52
N SER A 192 3.13 -15.28 8.21
CA SER A 192 1.99 -15.49 7.32
C SER A 192 2.09 -14.51 6.15
N PRO A 193 2.26 -15.02 4.90
CA PRO A 193 2.21 -14.21 3.69
C PRO A 193 0.77 -13.78 3.38
N ILE A 194 0.63 -12.56 2.89
CA ILE A 194 -0.63 -11.96 2.46
C ILE A 194 -0.44 -11.48 1.02
N GLU A 195 -1.28 -11.95 0.12
CA GLU A 195 -1.42 -11.45 -1.25
C GLU A 195 -2.74 -10.68 -1.38
N VAL A 196 -2.73 -9.55 -2.09
CA VAL A 196 -3.90 -8.69 -2.27
C VAL A 196 -4.38 -8.76 -3.71
N LYS A 197 -5.67 -8.98 -3.92
CA LYS A 197 -6.29 -9.01 -5.25
C LYS A 197 -7.51 -8.10 -5.31
N SER A 198 -7.63 -7.32 -6.38
CA SER A 198 -8.83 -6.54 -6.66
C SER A 198 -10.00 -7.43 -7.13
N SER A 199 -9.71 -8.59 -7.72
CA SER A 199 -10.71 -9.54 -8.19
C SER A 199 -10.10 -10.94 -8.34
N GLY A 200 -10.93 -11.97 -8.10
CA GLY A 200 -10.54 -13.37 -8.28
C GLY A 200 -9.58 -13.88 -7.20
N TYR A 201 -9.54 -15.21 -7.02
CA TYR A 201 -8.70 -15.84 -6.00
C TYR A 201 -7.90 -17.04 -6.55
N LYS A 202 -8.21 -17.51 -7.75
CA LYS A 202 -7.62 -18.72 -8.33
C LYS A 202 -6.15 -18.57 -8.76
N ALA A 203 -5.64 -17.33 -8.87
CA ALA A 203 -4.27 -17.07 -9.28
C ALA A 203 -3.47 -16.48 -8.10
N HIS A 204 -2.88 -17.35 -7.29
CA HIS A 204 -2.03 -16.97 -6.16
C HIS A 204 -0.61 -17.56 -6.28
N THR A 205 -0.06 -17.52 -7.50
CA THR A 205 1.26 -18.09 -7.83
C THR A 205 2.38 -17.57 -6.93
N SER A 206 2.32 -16.31 -6.48
CA SER A 206 3.35 -15.76 -5.60
C SER A 206 3.36 -16.45 -4.24
N ILE A 207 2.18 -16.67 -3.64
CA ILE A 207 2.04 -17.41 -2.37
C ILE A 207 2.52 -18.85 -2.55
N ASP A 208 2.20 -19.50 -3.65
CA ASP A 208 2.62 -20.88 -3.91
C ASP A 208 4.15 -20.96 -4.00
N LYS A 209 4.79 -20.06 -4.76
CA LYS A 209 6.25 -20.00 -4.88
C LYS A 209 6.95 -19.64 -3.56
N PHE A 210 6.33 -18.79 -2.77
CA PHE A 210 6.79 -18.50 -1.42
C PHE A 210 6.70 -19.74 -0.54
N SER A 211 5.59 -20.47 -0.62
CA SER A 211 5.36 -21.71 0.14
C SER A 211 6.33 -22.82 -0.26
N ASP A 212 6.60 -22.99 -1.56
CA ASP A 212 7.59 -23.95 -2.04
C ASP A 212 8.97 -23.72 -1.40
N LYS A 213 9.36 -22.44 -1.24
CA LYS A 213 10.68 -22.06 -0.73
C LYS A 213 10.78 -22.03 0.79
N PHE A 214 9.70 -21.63 1.49
CA PHE A 214 9.70 -21.31 2.92
C PHE A 214 8.66 -22.10 3.73
N SER A 215 8.24 -23.28 3.28
CA SER A 215 7.13 -24.07 3.86
C SER A 215 7.22 -24.24 5.38
N SER A 216 8.40 -24.52 5.93
CA SER A 216 8.62 -24.71 7.37
C SER A 216 8.42 -23.45 8.21
N ARG A 217 8.47 -22.27 7.59
CA ARG A 217 8.38 -20.96 8.24
C ARG A 217 6.98 -20.36 8.18
N ILE A 218 6.04 -20.95 7.44
CA ILE A 218 4.70 -20.43 7.22
C ILE A 218 3.74 -20.98 8.27
N GLN A 219 2.97 -20.09 8.88
CA GLN A 219 1.88 -20.43 9.78
C GLN A 219 0.56 -20.57 9.02
N ARG A 220 0.18 -19.55 8.27
CA ARG A 220 -1.03 -19.49 7.44
C ARG A 220 -0.73 -18.75 6.16
N LYS A 221 -1.58 -18.95 5.15
CA LYS A 221 -1.53 -18.23 3.87
C LYS A 221 -2.82 -17.45 3.69
N TYR A 222 -2.71 -16.17 3.38
CA TYR A 222 -3.85 -15.29 3.21
C TYR A 222 -3.88 -14.68 1.82
N LEU A 223 -5.05 -14.71 1.20
CA LEU A 223 -5.37 -13.91 0.02
C LEU A 223 -6.49 -12.96 0.41
N VAL A 224 -6.20 -11.65 0.42
CA VAL A 224 -7.18 -10.60 0.71
C VAL A 224 -7.78 -10.09 -0.59
N TYR A 225 -9.12 -10.05 -0.70
CA TYR A 225 -9.82 -9.71 -1.92
C TYR A 225 -11.21 -9.11 -1.68
N THR A 226 -12.02 -8.94 -2.72
CA THR A 226 -13.30 -8.21 -2.67
C THR A 226 -14.52 -9.10 -2.47
N LYS A 227 -14.36 -10.44 -2.34
CA LYS A 227 -15.48 -11.36 -2.22
C LYS A 227 -15.51 -12.06 -0.84
N ASP A 228 -16.48 -12.93 -0.65
CA ASP A 228 -16.75 -13.58 0.63
C ASP A 228 -15.63 -14.52 1.09
N LEU A 229 -15.61 -14.77 2.39
CA LEU A 229 -14.68 -15.71 3.03
C LEU A 229 -14.79 -17.08 2.41
N GLN A 230 -13.67 -17.63 1.95
CA GLN A 230 -13.58 -18.99 1.45
C GLN A 230 -12.18 -19.56 1.63
N LYS A 231 -12.00 -20.82 1.31
CA LYS A 231 -10.72 -21.52 1.35
C LYS A 231 -10.40 -22.10 -0.02
N ASP A 232 -9.16 -21.87 -0.49
CA ASP A 232 -8.63 -22.49 -1.71
C ASP A 232 -7.36 -23.27 -1.35
N GLY A 233 -7.47 -24.59 -1.32
CA GLY A 233 -6.44 -25.46 -0.75
C GLY A 233 -6.18 -25.14 0.72
N ASP A 234 -4.97 -24.71 1.05
CA ASP A 234 -4.55 -24.26 2.37
C ASP A 234 -4.48 -22.71 2.50
N THR A 235 -4.85 -21.99 1.44
CA THR A 235 -4.93 -20.54 1.43
C THR A 235 -6.31 -20.07 1.88
N LEU A 236 -6.35 -19.19 2.89
CA LEU A 236 -7.57 -18.56 3.38
C LEU A 236 -7.81 -17.26 2.61
N CYS A 237 -8.88 -17.25 1.81
CA CYS A 237 -9.31 -16.09 1.04
C CYS A 237 -10.25 -15.24 1.89
N LEU A 238 -9.84 -14.01 2.20
CA LEU A 238 -10.51 -13.11 3.14
C LEU A 238 -11.08 -11.89 2.43
N PRO A 239 -12.33 -11.49 2.70
CA PRO A 239 -12.79 -10.17 2.31
C PRO A 239 -11.92 -9.09 2.95
N VAL A 240 -11.66 -8.01 2.20
CA VAL A 240 -10.73 -6.94 2.60
C VAL A 240 -11.03 -6.36 3.99
N TYR A 241 -12.31 -6.27 4.38
CA TYR A 241 -12.72 -5.73 5.69
C TYR A 241 -12.35 -6.63 6.88
N LEU A 242 -11.92 -7.87 6.66
CA LEU A 242 -11.41 -8.76 7.70
C LEU A 242 -9.90 -8.61 7.95
N THR A 243 -9.19 -7.81 7.14
CA THR A 243 -7.75 -7.55 7.31
C THR A 243 -7.36 -7.12 8.74
N PRO A 244 -8.14 -6.31 9.47
CA PRO A 244 -7.78 -5.92 10.84
C PRO A 244 -7.72 -7.06 11.86
N PHE A 245 -8.25 -8.23 11.52
CA PHE A 245 -8.26 -9.41 12.40
C PHE A 245 -7.11 -10.39 12.14
N LEU A 246 -6.22 -10.06 11.20
CA LEU A 246 -5.03 -10.84 10.90
C LEU A 246 -3.92 -10.68 11.93
#